data_628b578dbd625d389acdce89c1f96dbb
#
_entry.id   628b578dbd625d389acdce89c1f96dbb
#
_cell.length_a   1.000
_cell.length_b   1.000
_cell.length_c   1.000
_cell.angle_alpha   90.00
_cell.angle_beta   90.00
_cell.angle_gamma   90.00
#
_symmetry.space_group_name_H-M   'P 1'
#
loop_
_entity.id
_entity.type
_entity.pdbx_description
1 polymer ?
#
loop_
_entity_poly.entity_id
_entity_poly.type
_entity_poly.pdbx_seq_one_letter_code
_entity_poly.pdbx_strand_id
1 'polypeptide(L)'
;PQSTGLPPIEKYRNDYPKNYSEKSEQELTTKEIFFKYVLNNKILWYIAFANAFVYLVRYGVLDWAPTYLKDIKGYDIKDVGWAYSAYEWAAIPGTIICGWLSDKVFKGRRAITTMIYMALVAVFVVIYWKNMDSVLLDNISLIAIGFLIYGPVMLIGVQALDLAPKKAAGTAAGLTGFFGYFFGTAILANIAMGSIVQH
;
A
#
# COMPACT_ATOMS: atom_id res chain seq x y z
N PRO A 1 3.80 27.42 10.08
CA PRO A 1 4.83 28.41 10.36
C PRO A 1 4.35 29.84 10.13
N GLN A 2 3.59 30.11 9.05
CA GLN A 2 3.09 31.46 8.75
C GLN A 2 2.07 31.96 9.76
N SER A 3 1.24 31.08 10.32
CA SER A 3 0.33 31.40 11.43
C SER A 3 1.03 31.84 12.71
N THR A 4 2.32 31.54 12.86
CA THR A 4 3.18 31.88 13.98
C THR A 4 4.12 33.07 13.66
N GLY A 5 3.94 33.73 12.50
CA GLY A 5 4.78 34.86 12.07
C GLY A 5 6.19 34.47 11.59
N LEU A 6 6.48 33.16 11.48
CA LEU A 6 7.76 32.69 10.96
C LEU A 6 7.73 32.62 9.43
N PRO A 7 8.86 32.93 8.75
CA PRO A 7 8.95 32.77 7.31
C PRO A 7 8.79 31.32 6.90
N PRO A 8 8.32 31.04 5.66
CA PRO A 8 8.27 29.69 5.12
C PRO A 8 9.64 29.03 5.14
N ILE A 9 9.67 27.71 5.33
CA ILE A 9 10.91 26.95 5.53
C ILE A 9 11.84 27.05 4.32
N GLU A 10 11.26 27.18 3.14
CA GLU A 10 11.97 27.39 1.87
C GLU A 10 12.78 28.70 1.88
N LYS A 11 12.20 29.77 2.43
CA LYS A 11 12.86 31.06 2.60
C LYS A 11 13.99 30.98 3.62
N TYR A 12 13.75 30.23 4.71
CA TYR A 12 14.75 30.06 5.77
C TYR A 12 15.96 29.23 5.30
N ARG A 13 15.73 28.19 4.48
CA ARG A 13 16.77 27.29 3.93
C ARG A 13 17.38 27.79 2.64
N ASN A 14 16.83 28.84 2.03
CA ASN A 14 17.15 29.28 0.67
C ASN A 14 17.05 28.16 -0.37
N ASP A 15 16.07 27.24 -0.17
CA ASP A 15 15.85 26.04 -0.97
C ASP A 15 14.46 26.15 -1.62
N TYR A 16 14.41 26.98 -2.67
CA TYR A 16 13.18 27.17 -3.42
C TYR A 16 13.05 26.09 -4.50
N PRO A 17 11.94 25.33 -4.54
CA PRO A 17 11.69 24.42 -5.66
C PRO A 17 11.63 25.22 -6.98
N LYS A 18 12.09 24.59 -8.07
CA LYS A 18 12.18 25.24 -9.41
C LYS A 18 10.86 25.91 -9.87
N ASN A 19 9.72 25.49 -9.32
CA ASN A 19 8.38 26.01 -9.62
C ASN A 19 7.77 26.79 -8.44
N TYR A 20 8.60 27.38 -7.59
CA TYR A 20 8.10 28.20 -6.48
C TYR A 20 7.34 29.42 -7.01
N SER A 21 6.12 29.59 -6.53
CA SER A 21 5.36 30.83 -6.72
C SER A 21 4.72 31.24 -5.38
N GLU A 22 4.71 32.53 -5.09
CA GLU A 22 4.05 33.05 -3.87
C GLU A 22 2.55 32.72 -3.83
N LYS A 23 1.91 32.51 -5.00
CA LYS A 23 0.52 32.03 -5.08
C LYS A 23 0.34 30.60 -4.58
N SER A 24 1.37 29.77 -4.62
CA SER A 24 1.32 28.39 -4.08
C SER A 24 1.33 28.35 -2.55
N GLU A 25 1.71 29.47 -1.92
CA GLU A 25 1.77 29.66 -0.48
C GLU A 25 0.46 30.18 0.14
N GLN A 26 -0.54 30.56 -0.69
CA GLN A 26 -1.83 30.98 -0.17
C GLN A 26 -2.45 29.84 0.68
N GLU A 27 -2.98 30.22 1.84
CA GLU A 27 -3.69 29.26 2.69
C GLU A 27 -4.94 28.77 1.95
N LEU A 28 -4.95 27.47 1.65
CA LEU A 28 -6.12 26.81 1.10
C LEU A 28 -7.12 26.54 2.22
N THR A 29 -8.37 26.86 1.97
CA THR A 29 -9.44 26.49 2.91
C THR A 29 -9.63 24.97 2.91
N THR A 30 -10.09 24.40 4.03
CA THR A 30 -10.38 22.97 4.14
C THR A 30 -11.34 22.48 3.04
N LYS A 31 -12.30 23.33 2.66
CA LYS A 31 -13.25 23.03 1.57
C LYS A 31 -12.55 22.94 0.21
N GLU A 32 -11.64 23.88 -0.11
CA GLU A 32 -10.87 23.84 -1.35
C GLU A 32 -9.97 22.62 -1.41
N ILE A 33 -9.26 22.28 -0.32
CA ILE A 33 -8.44 21.08 -0.24
C ILE A 33 -9.29 19.84 -0.57
N PHE A 34 -10.42 19.69 0.10
CA PHE A 34 -11.25 18.50 -0.02
C PHE A 34 -11.95 18.40 -1.38
N PHE A 35 -12.65 19.44 -1.80
CA PHE A 35 -13.47 19.38 -3.02
C PHE A 35 -12.65 19.59 -4.29
N LYS A 36 -11.74 20.54 -4.33
CA LYS A 36 -11.03 20.92 -5.56
C LYS A 36 -9.83 20.02 -5.84
N TYR A 37 -9.02 19.73 -4.81
CA TYR A 37 -7.75 19.02 -5.01
C TYR A 37 -7.84 17.51 -4.75
N VAL A 38 -8.77 17.07 -3.92
CA VAL A 38 -8.93 15.65 -3.59
C VAL A 38 -10.08 15.02 -4.35
N LEU A 39 -11.32 15.43 -4.10
CA LEU A 39 -12.49 14.79 -4.72
C LEU A 39 -12.61 15.01 -6.23
N ASN A 40 -12.16 16.14 -6.75
CA ASN A 40 -12.19 16.42 -8.20
C ASN A 40 -11.01 15.82 -8.97
N ASN A 41 -10.06 15.19 -8.30
CA ASN A 41 -8.90 14.56 -8.93
C ASN A 41 -9.21 13.11 -9.31
N LYS A 42 -9.57 12.88 -10.58
CA LYS A 42 -9.91 11.54 -11.10
C LYS A 42 -8.78 10.53 -10.92
N ILE A 43 -7.51 10.95 -11.05
CA ILE A 43 -6.36 10.05 -10.90
C ILE A 43 -6.27 9.56 -9.47
N LEU A 44 -6.54 10.43 -8.50
CA LEU A 44 -6.53 10.07 -7.08
C LEU A 44 -7.61 9.01 -6.75
N TRP A 45 -8.77 9.07 -7.40
CA TRP A 45 -9.81 8.05 -7.28
C TRP A 45 -9.35 6.70 -7.83
N TYR A 46 -8.73 6.67 -9.02
CA TYR A 46 -8.19 5.41 -9.56
C TYR A 46 -7.15 4.79 -8.64
N ILE A 47 -6.29 5.61 -8.04
CA ILE A 47 -5.29 5.15 -7.06
C ILE A 47 -5.94 4.66 -5.78
N ALA A 48 -6.97 5.35 -5.28
CA ALA A 48 -7.72 4.92 -4.10
C ALA A 48 -8.42 3.57 -4.31
N PHE A 49 -9.06 3.36 -5.47
CA PHE A 49 -9.64 2.07 -5.84
C PHE A 49 -8.56 0.98 -6.00
N ALA A 50 -7.46 1.27 -6.68
CA ALA A 50 -6.34 0.33 -6.80
C ALA A 50 -5.81 -0.08 -5.42
N ASN A 51 -5.73 0.87 -4.48
CA ASN A 51 -5.32 0.61 -3.11
C ASN A 51 -6.27 -0.36 -2.38
N ALA A 52 -7.59 -0.26 -2.63
CA ALA A 52 -8.55 -1.20 -2.05
C ALA A 52 -8.24 -2.66 -2.48
N PHE A 53 -7.89 -2.90 -3.74
CA PHE A 53 -7.52 -4.24 -4.21
C PHE A 53 -6.17 -4.71 -3.65
N VAL A 54 -5.20 -3.82 -3.50
CA VAL A 54 -3.91 -4.17 -2.86
C VAL A 54 -4.12 -4.56 -1.40
N TYR A 55 -4.99 -3.84 -0.69
CA TYR A 55 -5.35 -4.15 0.69
C TYR A 55 -6.17 -5.42 0.81
N LEU A 56 -7.09 -5.68 -0.14
CA LEU A 56 -7.80 -6.95 -0.23
C LEU A 56 -6.83 -8.14 -0.27
N VAL A 57 -5.83 -8.10 -1.15
CA VAL A 57 -4.84 -9.17 -1.26
C VAL A 57 -3.97 -9.26 0.00
N ARG A 58 -3.48 -8.12 0.49
CA ARG A 58 -2.63 -8.08 1.68
C ARG A 58 -3.31 -8.70 2.89
N TYR A 59 -4.48 -8.21 3.23
CA TYR A 59 -5.22 -8.67 4.42
C TYR A 59 -5.92 -10.00 4.18
N GLY A 60 -6.36 -10.27 2.94
CA GLY A 60 -6.86 -11.59 2.57
C GLY A 60 -5.83 -12.68 2.79
N VAL A 61 -4.55 -12.46 2.44
CA VAL A 61 -3.50 -13.42 2.76
C VAL A 61 -3.15 -13.41 4.23
N LEU A 62 -2.96 -12.23 4.83
CA LEU A 62 -2.51 -12.08 6.21
C LEU A 62 -3.48 -12.71 7.23
N ASP A 63 -4.76 -12.38 7.11
CA ASP A 63 -5.77 -12.78 8.11
C ASP A 63 -6.22 -14.23 7.93
N TRP A 64 -6.19 -14.75 6.69
CA TRP A 64 -6.72 -16.07 6.38
C TRP A 64 -5.66 -17.15 6.17
N ALA A 65 -4.40 -16.79 5.90
CA ALA A 65 -3.33 -17.78 5.78
C ALA A 65 -3.19 -18.64 7.05
N PRO A 66 -3.24 -18.11 8.28
CA PRO A 66 -3.18 -18.93 9.48
C PRO A 66 -4.32 -19.96 9.57
N THR A 67 -5.55 -19.54 9.29
CA THR A 67 -6.72 -20.42 9.28
C THR A 67 -6.60 -21.49 8.19
N TYR A 68 -6.20 -21.09 6.98
CA TYR A 68 -6.01 -22.00 5.86
C TYR A 68 -4.92 -23.05 6.12
N LEU A 69 -3.78 -22.63 6.67
CA LEU A 69 -2.69 -23.56 7.03
C LEU A 69 -3.11 -24.55 8.11
N LYS A 70 -3.84 -24.08 9.13
CA LYS A 70 -4.27 -24.91 10.24
C LYS A 70 -5.41 -25.84 9.86
N ASP A 71 -6.50 -25.29 9.32
CA ASP A 71 -7.77 -26.02 9.19
C ASP A 71 -7.84 -26.85 7.90
N ILE A 72 -7.18 -26.39 6.82
CA ILE A 72 -7.20 -27.10 5.54
C ILE A 72 -5.93 -27.92 5.33
N LYS A 73 -4.76 -27.39 5.65
CA LYS A 73 -3.48 -28.10 5.47
C LYS A 73 -3.04 -28.90 6.71
N GLY A 74 -3.69 -28.71 7.85
CA GLY A 74 -3.40 -29.48 9.08
C GLY A 74 -2.06 -29.16 9.73
N TYR A 75 -1.51 -27.95 9.51
CA TYR A 75 -0.21 -27.57 10.08
C TYR A 75 -0.30 -27.32 11.58
N ASP A 76 0.78 -27.63 12.31
CA ASP A 76 0.87 -27.33 13.75
C ASP A 76 0.90 -25.80 13.96
N ILE A 77 0.36 -25.37 15.09
CA ILE A 77 0.24 -23.95 15.45
C ILE A 77 1.61 -23.23 15.48
N LYS A 78 2.68 -23.97 15.76
CA LYS A 78 4.05 -23.43 15.73
C LYS A 78 4.51 -23.10 14.32
N ASP A 79 4.21 -23.97 13.35
CA ASP A 79 4.57 -23.78 11.94
C ASP A 79 3.77 -22.62 11.32
N VAL A 80 2.49 -22.51 11.67
CA VAL A 80 1.63 -21.39 11.29
C VAL A 80 2.17 -20.07 11.85
N GLY A 81 2.55 -20.04 13.13
CA GLY A 81 3.12 -18.86 13.77
C GLY A 81 4.46 -18.43 13.15
N TRP A 82 5.30 -19.39 12.77
CA TRP A 82 6.55 -19.12 12.07
C TRP A 82 6.31 -18.55 10.68
N ALA A 83 5.42 -19.15 9.89
CA ALA A 83 5.09 -18.69 8.55
C ALA A 83 4.53 -17.26 8.56
N TYR A 84 3.63 -16.95 9.49
CA TYR A 84 3.08 -15.61 9.70
C TYR A 84 4.16 -14.60 10.09
N SER A 85 5.02 -14.94 11.03
CA SER A 85 6.12 -14.08 11.44
C SER A 85 7.09 -13.81 10.30
N ALA A 86 7.44 -14.84 9.53
CA ALA A 86 8.34 -14.72 8.39
C ALA A 86 7.76 -13.82 7.27
N TYR A 87 6.45 -13.88 7.03
CA TYR A 87 5.72 -12.98 6.13
C TYR A 87 5.91 -11.51 6.54
N GLU A 88 5.69 -11.18 7.82
CA GLU A 88 5.83 -9.81 8.33
C GLU A 88 7.29 -9.32 8.32
N TRP A 89 8.24 -10.17 8.72
CA TRP A 89 9.65 -9.80 8.68
C TRP A 89 10.18 -9.55 7.27
N ALA A 90 9.70 -10.31 6.27
CA ALA A 90 10.07 -10.12 4.88
C ALA A 90 9.57 -8.78 4.31
N ALA A 91 8.54 -8.20 4.89
CA ALA A 91 7.99 -6.90 4.49
C ALA A 91 9.00 -5.76 4.61
N ILE A 92 9.88 -5.80 5.62
CA ILE A 92 10.85 -4.73 5.89
C ILE A 92 11.83 -4.57 4.72
N PRO A 93 12.65 -5.59 4.36
CA PRO A 93 13.55 -5.47 3.22
C PRO A 93 12.78 -5.30 1.90
N GLY A 94 11.61 -5.92 1.76
CA GLY A 94 10.77 -5.81 0.57
C GLY A 94 10.36 -4.37 0.27
N THR A 95 9.91 -3.64 1.29
CA THR A 95 9.52 -2.23 1.17
C THR A 95 10.71 -1.34 0.77
N ILE A 96 11.87 -1.55 1.41
CA ILE A 96 13.08 -0.78 1.13
C ILE A 96 13.54 -1.00 -0.31
N ILE A 97 13.61 -2.26 -0.75
CA ILE A 97 14.03 -2.62 -2.10
C ILE A 97 13.04 -2.09 -3.14
N CYS A 98 11.73 -2.19 -2.88
CA CYS A 98 10.70 -1.66 -3.76
C CYS A 98 10.83 -0.14 -3.94
N GLY A 99 11.04 0.61 -2.88
CA GLY A 99 11.28 2.06 -2.93
C GLY A 99 12.54 2.38 -3.72
N TRP A 100 13.65 1.69 -3.45
CA TRP A 100 14.90 1.87 -4.18
C TRP A 100 14.75 1.55 -5.68
N LEU A 101 14.10 0.46 -6.04
CA LEU A 101 13.80 0.10 -7.44
C LEU A 101 12.96 1.17 -8.12
N SER A 102 11.89 1.65 -7.45
CA SER A 102 11.03 2.70 -7.96
C SER A 102 11.83 3.97 -8.29
N ASP A 103 12.71 4.40 -7.39
CA ASP A 103 13.42 5.67 -7.54
C ASP A 103 14.63 5.56 -8.49
N LYS A 104 15.44 4.50 -8.37
CA LYS A 104 16.68 4.35 -9.12
C LYS A 104 16.50 3.68 -10.48
N VAL A 105 15.76 2.58 -10.56
CA VAL A 105 15.59 1.81 -11.79
C VAL A 105 14.46 2.39 -12.64
N PHE A 106 13.31 2.63 -12.04
CA PHE A 106 12.13 3.12 -12.75
C PHE A 106 12.01 4.65 -12.75
N LYS A 107 13.03 5.38 -12.26
CA LYS A 107 13.12 6.85 -12.30
C LYS A 107 11.88 7.54 -11.72
N GLY A 108 11.36 7.03 -10.60
CA GLY A 108 10.18 7.56 -9.91
C GLY A 108 8.84 7.16 -10.54
N ARG A 109 8.82 6.24 -11.51
CA ARG A 109 7.57 5.72 -12.10
C ARG A 109 6.92 4.70 -11.16
N ARG A 110 6.33 5.18 -10.07
CA ARG A 110 5.79 4.36 -8.98
C ARG A 110 4.74 3.35 -9.45
N ALA A 111 3.87 3.73 -10.38
CA ALA A 111 2.83 2.86 -10.92
C ALA A 111 3.39 1.61 -11.59
N ILE A 112 4.49 1.73 -12.38
CA ILE A 112 5.11 0.59 -13.05
C ILE A 112 5.68 -0.38 -12.03
N THR A 113 6.40 0.12 -11.02
CA THR A 113 6.95 -0.70 -9.94
C THR A 113 5.84 -1.44 -9.19
N THR A 114 4.76 -0.73 -8.85
CA THR A 114 3.58 -1.33 -8.20
C THR A 114 2.97 -2.44 -9.04
N MET A 115 2.79 -2.24 -10.36
CA MET A 115 2.23 -3.26 -11.26
C MET A 115 3.10 -4.52 -11.32
N ILE A 116 4.43 -4.36 -11.43
CA ILE A 116 5.36 -5.49 -11.48
C ILE A 116 5.30 -6.28 -10.17
N TYR A 117 5.35 -5.59 -9.02
CA TYR A 117 5.27 -6.24 -7.72
C TYR A 117 3.95 -6.97 -7.53
N MET A 118 2.82 -6.36 -7.90
CA MET A 118 1.51 -7.00 -7.81
C MET A 118 1.36 -8.21 -8.75
N ALA A 119 1.96 -8.16 -9.94
CA ALA A 119 2.01 -9.32 -10.83
C ALA A 119 2.79 -10.48 -10.21
N LEU A 120 3.94 -10.20 -9.58
CA LEU A 120 4.71 -11.21 -8.85
C LEU A 120 3.94 -11.75 -7.63
N VAL A 121 3.25 -10.89 -6.87
CA VAL A 121 2.36 -11.33 -5.78
C VAL A 121 1.32 -12.32 -6.30
N ALA A 122 0.67 -12.01 -7.42
CA ALA A 122 -0.34 -12.90 -8.00
C ALA A 122 0.25 -14.28 -8.36
N VAL A 123 1.48 -14.33 -8.88
CA VAL A 123 2.17 -15.60 -9.16
C VAL A 123 2.38 -16.41 -7.87
N PHE A 124 2.89 -15.79 -6.81
CA PHE A 124 3.13 -16.49 -5.55
C PHE A 124 1.84 -16.89 -4.82
N VAL A 125 0.77 -16.11 -4.95
CA VAL A 125 -0.56 -16.49 -4.43
C VAL A 125 -1.07 -17.73 -5.15
N VAL A 126 -0.91 -17.83 -6.48
CA VAL A 126 -1.31 -19.02 -7.25
C VAL A 126 -0.46 -20.22 -6.87
N ILE A 127 0.85 -20.07 -6.68
CA ILE A 127 1.74 -21.15 -6.23
C ILE A 127 1.30 -21.62 -4.83
N TYR A 128 1.07 -20.71 -3.90
CA TYR A 128 0.60 -21.01 -2.55
C TYR A 128 -0.74 -21.76 -2.55
N TRP A 129 -1.69 -21.32 -3.38
CA TRP A 129 -3.00 -21.94 -3.48
C TRP A 129 -2.95 -23.36 -4.07
N LYS A 130 -2.11 -23.58 -5.10
CA LYS A 130 -1.98 -24.88 -5.77
C LYS A 130 -1.13 -25.89 -5.00
N ASN A 131 -0.31 -25.43 -4.08
CA ASN A 131 0.54 -26.32 -3.30
C ASN A 131 -0.27 -26.99 -2.21
N MET A 132 -0.36 -28.33 -2.21
CA MET A 132 -1.07 -29.11 -1.19
C MET A 132 -0.13 -29.93 -0.29
N ASP A 133 1.11 -30.18 -0.72
CA ASP A 133 1.95 -31.21 -0.12
C ASP A 133 3.26 -30.71 0.50
N SER A 134 3.69 -29.48 0.22
CA SER A 134 5.01 -28.99 0.63
C SER A 134 4.95 -27.81 1.58
N VAL A 135 5.23 -28.04 2.86
CA VAL A 135 5.40 -26.99 3.89
C VAL A 135 6.45 -25.96 3.49
N LEU A 136 7.55 -26.41 2.88
CA LEU A 136 8.63 -25.53 2.43
C LEU A 136 8.15 -24.55 1.36
N LEU A 137 7.37 -25.02 0.40
CA LEU A 137 6.86 -24.19 -0.70
C LEU A 137 5.82 -23.17 -0.19
N ASP A 138 5.01 -23.54 0.81
CA ASP A 138 4.09 -22.61 1.46
C ASP A 138 4.84 -21.48 2.18
N ASN A 139 5.86 -21.84 2.96
CA ASN A 139 6.67 -20.85 3.67
C ASN A 139 7.39 -19.90 2.70
N ILE A 140 8.01 -20.44 1.63
CA ILE A 140 8.66 -19.62 0.60
C ILE A 140 7.64 -18.70 -0.08
N SER A 141 6.46 -19.20 -0.41
CA SER A 141 5.41 -18.40 -1.06
C SER A 141 4.91 -17.28 -0.14
N LEU A 142 4.67 -17.55 1.14
CA LEU A 142 4.24 -16.54 2.10
C LEU A 142 5.32 -15.48 2.34
N ILE A 143 6.59 -15.89 2.49
CA ILE A 143 7.72 -14.96 2.61
C ILE A 143 7.82 -14.08 1.36
N ALA A 144 7.69 -14.66 0.16
CA ALA A 144 7.72 -13.91 -1.09
C ALA A 144 6.54 -12.94 -1.22
N ILE A 145 5.33 -13.36 -0.84
CA ILE A 145 4.15 -12.49 -0.84
C ILE A 145 4.37 -11.33 0.15
N GLY A 146 4.82 -11.60 1.38
CA GLY A 146 5.14 -10.58 2.36
C GLY A 146 6.18 -9.58 1.88
N PHE A 147 7.27 -10.08 1.30
CA PHE A 147 8.31 -9.24 0.70
C PHE A 147 7.79 -8.33 -0.41
N LEU A 148 6.88 -8.81 -1.24
CA LEU A 148 6.40 -8.11 -2.43
C LEU A 148 5.22 -7.16 -2.15
N ILE A 149 4.30 -7.49 -1.23
CA ILE A 149 3.03 -6.77 -1.09
C ILE A 149 3.16 -5.41 -0.40
N TYR A 150 4.09 -5.26 0.54
CA TYR A 150 4.24 -4.02 1.31
C TYR A 150 4.83 -2.87 0.50
N GLY A 151 5.63 -3.18 -0.55
CA GLY A 151 6.12 -2.20 -1.50
C GLY A 151 5.01 -1.44 -2.21
N PRO A 152 4.08 -2.11 -2.90
CA PRO A 152 2.86 -1.52 -3.47
C PRO A 152 2.06 -0.67 -2.49
N VAL A 153 1.83 -1.15 -1.28
CA VAL A 153 1.11 -0.40 -0.23
C VAL A 153 1.78 0.95 0.05
N MET A 154 3.10 0.95 0.22
CA MET A 154 3.88 2.16 0.45
C MET A 154 3.88 3.07 -0.79
N LEU A 155 4.17 2.52 -1.98
CA LEU A 155 4.28 3.31 -3.21
C LEU A 155 2.97 3.98 -3.61
N ILE A 156 1.82 3.34 -3.41
CA ILE A 156 0.49 3.93 -3.65
C ILE A 156 0.27 5.13 -2.74
N GLY A 157 0.61 5.02 -1.45
CA GLY A 157 0.53 6.13 -0.51
C GLY A 157 1.40 7.32 -0.95
N VAL A 158 2.66 7.06 -1.33
CA VAL A 158 3.57 8.11 -1.80
C VAL A 158 3.10 8.71 -3.13
N GLN A 159 2.55 7.91 -4.05
CA GLN A 159 1.97 8.40 -5.30
C GLN A 159 0.78 9.33 -5.06
N ALA A 160 -0.06 9.06 -4.07
CA ALA A 160 -1.15 9.96 -3.70
C ALA A 160 -0.63 11.31 -3.18
N LEU A 161 0.47 11.31 -2.43
CA LEU A 161 1.14 12.53 -1.98
C LEU A 161 1.70 13.35 -3.16
N ASP A 162 2.30 12.68 -4.14
CA ASP A 162 2.90 13.34 -5.32
C ASP A 162 1.84 13.99 -6.25
N LEU A 163 0.61 13.48 -6.24
CA LEU A 163 -0.50 13.97 -7.08
C LEU A 163 -1.27 15.14 -6.48
N ALA A 164 -1.05 15.43 -5.22
CA ALA A 164 -1.72 16.50 -4.51
C ALA A 164 -0.75 17.65 -4.18
N PRO A 165 -1.23 18.91 -4.15
CA PRO A 165 -0.44 20.01 -3.62
C PRO A 165 0.01 19.69 -2.18
N LYS A 166 1.17 20.19 -1.75
CA LYS A 166 1.75 19.95 -0.41
C LYS A 166 0.71 20.14 0.72
N LYS A 167 -0.15 21.14 0.61
CA LYS A 167 -1.21 21.44 1.60
C LYS A 167 -2.38 20.45 1.58
N ALA A 168 -2.59 19.74 0.48
CA ALA A 168 -3.64 18.73 0.32
C ALA A 168 -3.10 17.29 0.44
N ALA A 169 -1.79 17.11 0.58
CA ALA A 169 -1.13 15.80 0.56
C ALA A 169 -1.66 14.86 1.65
N GLY A 170 -1.83 15.35 2.89
CA GLY A 170 -2.39 14.53 3.98
C GLY A 170 -3.82 14.06 3.72
N THR A 171 -4.67 14.92 3.12
CA THR A 171 -6.06 14.56 2.77
C THR A 171 -6.09 13.55 1.61
N ALA A 172 -5.19 13.68 0.64
CA ALA A 172 -5.05 12.73 -0.47
C ALA A 172 -4.61 11.34 0.03
N ALA A 173 -3.60 11.29 0.92
CA ALA A 173 -3.19 10.05 1.56
C ALA A 173 -4.32 9.46 2.43
N GLY A 174 -5.08 10.30 3.14
CA GLY A 174 -6.24 9.89 3.92
C GLY A 174 -7.33 9.24 3.06
N LEU A 175 -7.63 9.79 1.88
CA LEU A 175 -8.58 9.19 0.94
C LEU A 175 -8.12 7.79 0.49
N THR A 176 -6.87 7.65 0.06
CA THR A 176 -6.33 6.36 -0.38
C THR A 176 -6.29 5.34 0.75
N GLY A 177 -5.92 5.77 1.96
CA GLY A 177 -5.94 4.93 3.16
C GLY A 177 -7.36 4.49 3.53
N PHE A 178 -8.33 5.40 3.49
CA PHE A 178 -9.74 5.07 3.73
C PHE A 178 -10.24 3.98 2.79
N PHE A 179 -9.97 4.11 1.49
CA PHE A 179 -10.35 3.09 0.50
C PHE A 179 -9.64 1.75 0.77
N GLY A 180 -8.37 1.77 1.10
CA GLY A 180 -7.62 0.55 1.44
C GLY A 180 -8.23 -0.17 2.64
N TYR A 181 -8.37 0.51 3.76
CA TYR A 181 -8.85 -0.11 5.00
C TYR A 181 -10.36 -0.41 4.96
N PHE A 182 -11.19 0.54 4.56
CA PHE A 182 -12.64 0.36 4.63
C PHE A 182 -13.13 -0.58 3.53
N PHE A 183 -12.82 -0.28 2.27
CA PHE A 183 -13.28 -1.14 1.17
C PHE A 183 -12.41 -2.39 1.01
N GLY A 184 -11.09 -2.26 1.04
CA GLY A 184 -10.19 -3.38 0.81
C GLY A 184 -10.24 -4.41 1.94
N THR A 185 -10.07 -3.98 3.18
CA THR A 185 -10.00 -4.90 4.33
C THR A 185 -11.38 -5.19 4.90
N ALA A 186 -12.13 -4.15 5.33
CA ALA A 186 -13.35 -4.38 6.10
C ALA A 186 -14.50 -4.98 5.26
N ILE A 187 -14.60 -4.63 3.98
CA ILE A 187 -15.67 -5.13 3.11
C ILE A 187 -15.18 -6.28 2.25
N LEU A 188 -14.24 -6.03 1.32
CA LEU A 188 -13.88 -7.02 0.29
C LEU A 188 -13.16 -8.24 0.86
N ALA A 189 -12.19 -8.07 1.77
CA ALA A 189 -11.47 -9.21 2.35
C ALA A 189 -12.41 -10.08 3.19
N ASN A 190 -13.22 -9.48 4.06
CA ASN A 190 -14.13 -10.26 4.92
C ASN A 190 -15.28 -10.92 4.15
N ILE A 191 -15.87 -10.24 3.14
CA ILE A 191 -16.94 -10.86 2.33
C ILE A 191 -16.38 -11.96 1.45
N ALA A 192 -15.28 -11.69 0.71
CA ALA A 192 -14.69 -12.67 -0.20
C ALA A 192 -14.23 -13.93 0.55
N MET A 193 -13.55 -13.76 1.67
CA MET A 193 -13.01 -14.89 2.45
C MET A 193 -14.10 -15.57 3.27
N GLY A 194 -15.04 -14.82 3.86
CA GLY A 194 -16.17 -15.40 4.59
C GLY A 194 -17.03 -16.31 3.71
N SER A 195 -17.21 -15.98 2.42
CA SER A 195 -17.93 -16.83 1.47
C SER A 195 -17.16 -18.10 1.08
N ILE A 196 -15.83 -18.06 1.07
CA ILE A 196 -14.97 -19.22 0.73
C ILE A 196 -14.94 -20.24 1.87
N VAL A 197 -14.95 -19.77 3.12
CA VAL A 197 -14.87 -20.66 4.31
C VAL A 197 -16.21 -21.32 4.66
N GLN A 198 -17.33 -20.75 4.21
CA GLN A 198 -18.67 -21.32 4.44
C GLN A 198 -19.07 -22.42 3.42
N HIS A 199 -18.29 -22.67 2.40
CA HIS A 199 -18.45 -23.72 1.41
C HIS A 199 -17.28 -24.72 1.46
#